data_c5bae30f93236cb1ca844a5167713bfd
#
_entry.id   c5bae30f93236cb1ca844a5167713bfd
#
_cell.length_a   1.000
_cell.length_b   1.000
_cell.length_c   1.000
_cell.angle_alpha   90.00
_cell.angle_beta   90.00
_cell.angle_gamma   90.00
#
_symmetry.space_group_name_H-M   'P 1'
#
loop_
_entity.id
_entity.type
_entity.pdbx_description
1 polymer ?
#
loop_
_entity_poly.entity_id
_entity_poly.type
_entity_poly.pdbx_seq_one_letter_code
_entity_poly.pdbx_strand_id
1 'polypeptide(L)'
;MYKLCVFAGTTEGRELVEFLTTQPVEVTACVATEYGETLLHPADHLTISARRLTQEEMEELFTAAGFHCVIDATHPYAPVATENIAKACQATGTEYLRLLREGSAAPADAVFVSDIPAAVEFLNTTQGNILLTTGSKEISLYTEIRDFAARAYARVLPLEDSLRSCQGAGLAPAHILAMQGPFSREMNVAMLRSVSARYLVTKEAGHAGGFDEKIAAAREAGAALVVIGRPPQREGRGFSEIVELLCQRFALSWRPQVSVVGIGPGSSGG
;
A
#
# COMPACT_ATOMS: atom_id res chain seq x y z
N MET A 1 -27.83 -9.81 14.61
CA MET A 1 -26.41 -10.09 14.27
C MET A 1 -25.73 -8.75 14.05
N TYR A 2 -24.52 -8.54 14.58
CA TYR A 2 -23.78 -7.30 14.32
C TYR A 2 -23.30 -7.24 12.88
N LYS A 3 -23.24 -6.03 12.32
CA LYS A 3 -22.81 -5.78 10.94
C LYS A 3 -21.51 -4.98 10.96
N LEU A 4 -20.47 -5.53 10.36
CA LEU A 4 -19.14 -4.93 10.30
C LEU A 4 -18.71 -4.72 8.83
N CYS A 5 -18.04 -3.61 8.58
CA CYS A 5 -17.46 -3.33 7.26
C CYS A 5 -15.94 -3.29 7.39
N VAL A 6 -15.23 -3.96 6.50
CA VAL A 6 -13.76 -3.97 6.46
C VAL A 6 -13.28 -3.53 5.08
N PHE A 7 -12.52 -2.45 5.02
CA PHE A 7 -11.77 -2.08 3.82
C PHE A 7 -10.48 -2.86 3.78
N ALA A 8 -10.50 -4.01 3.11
CA ALA A 8 -9.46 -5.04 3.16
C ALA A 8 -8.36 -4.83 2.09
N GLY A 9 -7.64 -3.71 2.17
CA GLY A 9 -6.57 -3.34 1.23
C GLY A 9 -5.20 -3.96 1.53
N THR A 10 -5.04 -4.61 2.68
CA THR A 10 -3.79 -5.21 3.16
C THR A 10 -3.96 -6.68 3.50
N THR A 11 -2.85 -7.39 3.73
CA THR A 11 -2.88 -8.78 4.21
C THR A 11 -3.59 -8.87 5.56
N GLU A 12 -3.28 -7.97 6.48
CA GLU A 12 -3.91 -7.90 7.80
C GLU A 12 -5.42 -7.65 7.70
N GLY A 13 -5.85 -6.84 6.74
CA GLY A 13 -7.28 -6.61 6.47
C GLY A 13 -7.98 -7.87 5.98
N ARG A 14 -7.34 -8.66 5.13
CA ARG A 14 -7.88 -9.95 4.67
C ARG A 14 -7.93 -10.99 5.79
N GLU A 15 -6.88 -11.10 6.60
CA GLU A 15 -6.85 -11.96 7.78
C GLU A 15 -7.95 -11.59 8.77
N LEU A 16 -8.23 -10.28 8.94
CA LEU A 16 -9.34 -9.82 9.77
C LEU A 16 -10.69 -10.27 9.20
N VAL A 17 -10.90 -10.15 7.89
CA VAL A 17 -12.12 -10.65 7.22
C VAL A 17 -12.26 -12.15 7.45
N GLU A 18 -11.21 -12.94 7.23
CA GLU A 18 -11.22 -14.40 7.46
C GLU A 18 -11.57 -14.73 8.92
N PHE A 19 -10.98 -14.05 9.88
CA PHE A 19 -11.35 -14.21 11.29
C PHE A 19 -12.84 -13.91 11.53
N LEU A 20 -13.33 -12.78 11.02
CA LEU A 20 -14.71 -12.35 11.26
C LEU A 20 -15.74 -13.28 10.60
N THR A 21 -15.42 -13.93 9.49
CA THR A 21 -16.31 -14.93 8.87
C THR A 21 -16.52 -16.19 9.71
N THR A 22 -15.65 -16.44 10.69
CA THR A 22 -15.83 -17.53 11.67
C THR A 22 -16.69 -17.10 12.88
N GLN A 23 -17.11 -15.87 12.97
CA GLN A 23 -17.82 -15.28 14.09
C GLN A 23 -19.30 -15.03 13.75
N PRO A 24 -20.20 -14.92 14.74
CA PRO A 24 -21.62 -14.65 14.52
C PRO A 24 -21.90 -13.18 14.15
N VAL A 25 -21.30 -12.70 13.07
CA VAL A 25 -21.42 -11.34 12.53
C VAL A 25 -21.64 -11.37 11.03
N GLU A 26 -22.27 -10.32 10.50
CA GLU A 26 -22.33 -10.07 9.07
C GLU A 26 -21.15 -9.18 8.68
N VAL A 27 -20.41 -9.57 7.66
CA VAL A 27 -19.21 -8.86 7.20
C VAL A 27 -19.42 -8.35 5.78
N THR A 28 -19.17 -7.08 5.57
CA THR A 28 -18.99 -6.51 4.23
C THR A 28 -17.52 -6.18 4.04
N ALA A 29 -16.86 -6.85 3.11
CA ALA A 29 -15.48 -6.55 2.73
C ALA A 29 -15.46 -5.67 1.49
N CYS A 30 -14.86 -4.50 1.60
CA CYS A 30 -14.62 -3.58 0.49
C CYS A 30 -13.18 -3.71 0.02
N VAL A 31 -12.98 -4.01 -1.26
CA VAL A 31 -11.67 -4.08 -1.92
C VAL A 31 -11.68 -3.19 -3.16
N ALA A 32 -10.53 -2.62 -3.50
CA ALA A 32 -10.45 -1.62 -4.55
C ALA A 32 -10.42 -2.23 -5.98
N THR A 33 -10.20 -3.54 -6.09
CA THR A 33 -10.00 -4.22 -7.37
C THR A 33 -10.60 -5.63 -7.36
N GLU A 34 -10.96 -6.14 -8.55
CA GLU A 34 -11.37 -7.54 -8.74
C GLU A 34 -10.27 -8.52 -8.28
N TYR A 35 -9.00 -8.18 -8.45
CA TYR A 35 -7.90 -8.99 -7.92
C TYR A 35 -7.95 -9.08 -6.38
N GLY A 36 -8.25 -7.99 -5.69
CA GLY A 36 -8.46 -8.00 -4.24
C GLY A 36 -9.59 -8.94 -3.82
N GLU A 37 -10.66 -9.02 -4.62
CA GLU A 37 -11.76 -9.95 -4.41
C GLU A 37 -11.32 -11.42 -4.48
N THR A 38 -10.47 -11.76 -5.44
CA THR A 38 -9.97 -13.15 -5.61
C THR A 38 -9.12 -13.64 -4.45
N LEU A 39 -8.63 -12.73 -3.61
CA LEU A 39 -7.85 -13.05 -2.42
C LEU A 39 -8.71 -13.32 -1.17
N LEU A 40 -10.02 -13.11 -1.26
CA LEU A 40 -10.97 -13.40 -0.19
C LEU A 40 -11.70 -14.71 -0.47
N HIS A 41 -11.83 -15.55 0.55
CA HIS A 41 -12.58 -16.80 0.43
C HIS A 41 -14.07 -16.53 0.63
N PRO A 42 -14.95 -17.04 -0.27
CA PRO A 42 -16.39 -16.95 -0.06
C PRO A 42 -16.80 -17.61 1.26
N ALA A 43 -17.67 -16.95 1.99
CA ALA A 43 -18.20 -17.47 3.24
C ALA A 43 -19.66 -17.03 3.42
N ASP A 44 -20.40 -17.79 4.24
CA ASP A 44 -21.72 -17.38 4.68
C ASP A 44 -21.59 -16.07 5.48
N HIS A 45 -22.54 -15.16 5.31
CA HIS A 45 -22.54 -13.84 5.94
C HIS A 45 -21.41 -12.89 5.51
N LEU A 46 -20.68 -13.20 4.43
CA LEU A 46 -19.70 -12.32 3.80
C LEU A 46 -20.25 -11.74 2.50
N THR A 47 -20.33 -10.44 2.41
CA THR A 47 -20.58 -9.70 1.18
C THR A 47 -19.29 -9.01 0.74
N ILE A 48 -18.91 -9.17 -0.53
CA ILE A 48 -17.70 -8.55 -1.08
C ILE A 48 -18.12 -7.45 -2.07
N SER A 49 -17.56 -6.26 -1.91
CA SER A 49 -17.68 -5.16 -2.84
C SER A 49 -16.32 -4.86 -3.49
N ALA A 50 -16.17 -5.26 -4.75
CA ALA A 50 -14.90 -5.14 -5.50
C ALA A 50 -14.91 -3.89 -6.40
N ARG A 51 -15.06 -2.73 -5.80
CA ARG A 51 -15.01 -1.44 -6.53
C ARG A 51 -14.51 -0.33 -5.63
N ARG A 52 -13.97 0.70 -6.26
CA ARG A 52 -13.67 1.93 -5.53
C ARG A 52 -14.95 2.68 -5.23
N LEU A 53 -15.02 3.16 -4.00
CA LEU A 53 -16.12 3.98 -3.54
C LEU A 53 -15.62 5.42 -3.35
N THR A 54 -16.43 6.38 -3.78
CA THR A 54 -16.26 7.78 -3.37
C THR A 54 -16.71 7.95 -1.92
N GLN A 55 -16.42 9.11 -1.32
CA GLN A 55 -16.92 9.40 0.03
C GLN A 55 -18.45 9.32 0.09
N GLU A 56 -19.13 9.90 -0.87
CA GLU A 56 -20.60 9.91 -0.97
C GLU A 56 -21.16 8.49 -1.07
N GLU A 57 -20.59 7.65 -1.91
CA GLU A 57 -20.98 6.23 -2.04
C GLU A 57 -20.75 5.45 -0.75
N MET A 58 -19.69 5.77 0.02
CA MET A 58 -19.44 5.18 1.34
C MET A 58 -20.53 5.63 2.34
N GLU A 59 -20.91 6.90 2.36
CA GLU A 59 -21.98 7.43 3.21
C GLU A 59 -23.31 6.75 2.93
N GLU A 60 -23.65 6.58 1.66
CA GLU A 60 -24.85 5.84 1.23
C GLU A 60 -24.81 4.39 1.69
N LEU A 61 -23.68 3.70 1.47
CA LEU A 61 -23.48 2.32 1.90
C LEU A 61 -23.60 2.16 3.42
N PHE A 62 -22.93 3.03 4.19
CA PHE A 62 -22.92 2.94 5.65
C PHE A 62 -24.31 3.21 6.23
N THR A 63 -25.04 4.17 5.65
CA THR A 63 -26.42 4.48 6.04
C THR A 63 -27.37 3.33 5.71
N ALA A 64 -27.29 2.79 4.49
CA ALA A 64 -28.19 1.72 4.04
C ALA A 64 -27.94 0.39 4.78
N ALA A 65 -26.68 0.03 5.01
CA ALA A 65 -26.32 -1.22 5.68
C ALA A 65 -26.50 -1.15 7.19
N GLY A 66 -26.33 0.02 7.81
CA GLY A 66 -26.38 0.20 9.25
C GLY A 66 -25.26 -0.51 9.99
N PHE A 67 -24.01 -0.30 9.52
CA PHE A 67 -22.83 -0.90 10.17
C PHE A 67 -22.64 -0.40 11.59
N HIS A 68 -22.29 -1.31 12.48
CA HIS A 68 -21.94 -1.00 13.87
C HIS A 68 -20.50 -0.48 13.97
N CYS A 69 -19.64 -0.93 13.07
CA CYS A 69 -18.25 -0.51 13.01
C CYS A 69 -17.69 -0.67 11.59
N VAL A 70 -16.86 0.27 11.19
CA VAL A 70 -16.08 0.23 9.94
C VAL A 70 -14.60 0.15 10.31
N ILE A 71 -13.92 -0.88 9.82
CA ILE A 71 -12.50 -1.09 10.02
C ILE A 71 -11.77 -0.74 8.72
N ASP A 72 -10.95 0.29 8.78
CA ASP A 72 -10.09 0.71 7.69
C ASP A 72 -8.75 -0.03 7.76
N ALA A 73 -8.58 -1.04 6.92
CA ALA A 73 -7.33 -1.75 6.68
C ALA A 73 -6.79 -1.47 5.28
N THR A 74 -6.97 -0.26 4.79
CA THR A 74 -6.35 0.21 3.55
C THR A 74 -4.84 0.37 3.74
N HIS A 75 -4.13 0.39 2.62
CA HIS A 75 -2.68 0.53 2.65
C HIS A 75 -2.26 1.84 3.35
N PRO A 76 -1.21 1.85 4.19
CA PRO A 76 -0.74 3.06 4.91
C PRO A 76 -0.43 4.25 3.99
N TYR A 77 -0.10 3.96 2.73
CA TYR A 77 0.22 4.97 1.72
C TYR A 77 -0.96 5.28 0.78
N ALA A 78 -2.19 5.04 1.22
CA ALA A 78 -3.43 5.43 0.54
C ALA A 78 -4.23 6.46 1.38
N PRO A 79 -3.65 7.63 1.68
CA PRO A 79 -4.24 8.60 2.63
C PRO A 79 -5.60 9.12 2.17
N VAL A 80 -5.83 9.23 0.86
CA VAL A 80 -7.12 9.67 0.31
C VAL A 80 -8.23 8.67 0.65
N ALA A 81 -7.96 7.36 0.51
CA ALA A 81 -8.94 6.34 0.86
C ALA A 81 -9.25 6.36 2.37
N THR A 82 -8.21 6.42 3.21
CA THR A 82 -8.36 6.53 4.66
C THR A 82 -9.14 7.78 5.07
N GLU A 83 -8.84 8.92 4.47
CA GLU A 83 -9.55 10.18 4.74
C GLU A 83 -11.04 10.10 4.35
N ASN A 84 -11.35 9.53 3.19
CA ASN A 84 -12.73 9.36 2.72
C ASN A 84 -13.52 8.41 3.64
N ILE A 85 -12.92 7.29 4.06
CA ILE A 85 -13.56 6.35 4.99
C ILE A 85 -13.84 7.03 6.34
N ALA A 86 -12.86 7.73 6.89
CA ALA A 86 -13.03 8.42 8.17
C ALA A 86 -14.11 9.50 8.12
N LYS A 87 -14.15 10.30 7.03
CA LYS A 87 -15.19 11.32 6.81
C LYS A 87 -16.58 10.70 6.66
N ALA A 88 -16.70 9.62 5.89
CA ALA A 88 -17.96 8.92 5.73
C ALA A 88 -18.46 8.33 7.05
N CYS A 89 -17.56 7.77 7.86
CA CYS A 89 -17.92 7.31 9.21
C CYS A 89 -18.39 8.47 10.09
N GLN A 90 -17.71 9.60 10.06
CA GLN A 90 -18.11 10.79 10.81
C GLN A 90 -19.47 11.32 10.38
N ALA A 91 -19.73 11.41 9.08
CA ALA A 91 -20.98 11.89 8.53
C ALA A 91 -22.19 11.00 8.89
N THR A 92 -21.98 9.69 8.96
CA THR A 92 -23.04 8.70 9.26
C THR A 92 -23.13 8.32 10.73
N GLY A 93 -22.24 8.83 11.59
CA GLY A 93 -22.16 8.45 13.00
C GLY A 93 -21.73 7.00 13.21
N THR A 94 -21.07 6.39 12.24
CA THR A 94 -20.57 5.01 12.31
C THR A 94 -19.21 4.99 13.00
N GLU A 95 -18.94 4.00 13.85
CA GLU A 95 -17.65 3.87 14.49
C GLU A 95 -16.56 3.56 13.48
N TYR A 96 -15.43 4.25 13.58
CA TYR A 96 -14.25 4.07 12.73
C TYR A 96 -13.09 3.50 13.53
N LEU A 97 -12.47 2.44 13.00
CA LEU A 97 -11.24 1.85 13.54
C LEU A 97 -10.19 1.76 12.42
N ARG A 98 -8.95 2.12 12.73
CA ARG A 98 -7.83 1.98 11.79
C ARG A 98 -6.98 0.79 12.17
N LEU A 99 -6.87 -0.19 11.26
CA LEU A 99 -5.97 -1.33 11.37
C LEU A 99 -4.67 -1.02 10.62
N LEU A 100 -3.56 -1.00 11.34
CA LEU A 100 -2.21 -0.85 10.78
C LEU A 100 -1.38 -2.11 11.03
N ARG A 101 -0.53 -2.44 10.08
CA ARG A 101 0.47 -3.47 10.26
C ARG A 101 1.49 -3.02 11.30
N GLU A 102 1.83 -3.88 12.25
CA GLU A 102 2.93 -3.64 13.18
C GLU A 102 4.23 -3.48 12.39
N GLY A 103 4.92 -2.37 12.61
CA GLY A 103 6.19 -2.07 11.91
C GLY A 103 6.05 -1.49 10.50
N SER A 104 4.84 -1.12 10.04
CA SER A 104 4.62 -0.45 8.74
C SER A 104 4.97 1.05 8.74
N ALA A 105 5.81 1.49 9.68
CA ALA A 105 6.39 2.82 9.59
C ALA A 105 7.15 2.96 8.25
N ALA A 106 6.95 4.07 7.55
CA ALA A 106 7.80 4.43 6.43
C ALA A 106 9.27 4.22 6.83
N PRO A 107 10.15 3.73 5.93
CA PRO A 107 11.56 3.71 6.20
C PRO A 107 11.97 5.08 6.76
N ALA A 108 12.80 5.11 7.81
CA ALA A 108 13.22 6.36 8.44
C ALA A 108 13.92 7.33 7.46
N ASP A 109 14.41 6.78 6.37
CA ASP A 109 15.11 7.44 5.27
C ASP A 109 14.22 7.73 4.05
N ALA A 110 12.91 7.40 4.09
CA ALA A 110 11.99 7.77 3.02
C ALA A 110 11.71 9.29 3.03
N VAL A 111 11.84 9.88 1.85
CA VAL A 111 11.56 11.30 1.63
C VAL A 111 10.18 11.45 1.01
N PHE A 112 9.30 12.19 1.67
CA PHE A 112 7.97 12.51 1.17
C PHE A 112 7.96 13.92 0.59
N VAL A 113 7.45 14.05 -0.63
CA VAL A 113 7.35 15.32 -1.34
C VAL A 113 5.93 15.49 -1.88
N SER A 114 5.47 16.73 -2.01
CA SER A 114 4.08 17.03 -2.41
C SER A 114 3.78 16.66 -3.87
N ASP A 115 4.75 16.83 -4.74
CA ASP A 115 4.59 16.74 -6.19
C ASP A 115 5.93 16.45 -6.90
N ILE A 116 5.90 16.32 -8.22
CA ILE A 116 7.09 16.09 -9.03
C ILE A 116 8.09 17.25 -8.97
N PRO A 117 7.68 18.54 -9.06
CA PRO A 117 8.61 19.63 -8.87
C PRO A 117 9.38 19.58 -7.55
N ALA A 118 8.72 19.27 -6.45
CA ALA A 118 9.38 19.09 -5.14
C ALA A 118 10.32 17.87 -5.13
N ALA A 119 9.99 16.79 -5.83
CA ALA A 119 10.90 15.67 -6.03
C ALA A 119 12.15 16.08 -6.82
N VAL A 120 11.99 16.87 -7.87
CA VAL A 120 13.09 17.39 -8.69
C VAL A 120 14.00 18.30 -7.85
N GLU A 121 13.43 19.21 -7.06
CA GLU A 121 14.18 20.06 -6.15
C GLU A 121 15.03 19.24 -5.18
N PHE A 122 14.43 18.24 -4.52
CA PHE A 122 15.16 17.34 -3.64
C PHE A 122 16.28 16.59 -4.39
N LEU A 123 15.98 15.98 -5.54
CA LEU A 123 16.95 15.19 -6.31
C LEU A 123 18.11 16.03 -6.85
N ASN A 124 17.91 17.34 -7.03
CA ASN A 124 18.96 18.28 -7.42
C ASN A 124 19.96 18.57 -6.29
N THR A 125 19.62 18.24 -5.04
CA THR A 125 20.57 18.28 -3.90
C THR A 125 21.39 16.98 -3.77
N THR A 126 21.14 15.99 -4.61
CA THR A 126 21.69 14.64 -4.51
C THR A 126 22.54 14.26 -5.72
N GLN A 127 23.24 13.14 -5.60
CA GLN A 127 24.00 12.53 -6.68
C GLN A 127 23.66 11.03 -6.82
N GLY A 128 23.95 10.45 -7.97
CA GLY A 128 23.70 9.05 -8.26
C GLY A 128 22.45 8.84 -9.11
N ASN A 129 22.28 7.60 -9.57
CA ASN A 129 21.21 7.24 -10.48
C ASN A 129 19.86 7.18 -9.81
N ILE A 130 18.83 7.45 -10.59
CA ILE A 130 17.45 7.58 -10.13
C ILE A 130 16.58 6.64 -10.97
N LEU A 131 15.81 5.75 -10.33
CA LEU A 131 14.78 4.96 -10.99
C LEU A 131 13.42 5.63 -10.79
N LEU A 132 12.85 6.16 -11.87
CA LEU A 132 11.53 6.78 -11.90
C LEU A 132 10.47 5.71 -12.19
N THR A 133 9.51 5.53 -11.28
CA THR A 133 8.42 4.54 -11.43
C THR A 133 7.03 5.18 -11.40
N THR A 134 6.94 6.43 -11.84
CA THR A 134 5.70 7.21 -11.87
C THR A 134 4.98 7.19 -13.22
N GLY A 135 5.48 6.39 -14.17
CA GLY A 135 4.93 6.28 -15.52
C GLY A 135 5.49 7.33 -16.49
N SER A 136 5.02 7.28 -17.73
CA SER A 136 5.54 8.10 -18.83
C SER A 136 4.84 9.44 -19.02
N LYS A 137 3.61 9.58 -18.51
CA LYS A 137 2.77 10.76 -18.80
C LYS A 137 3.37 12.08 -18.31
N GLU A 138 4.08 12.02 -17.20
CA GLU A 138 4.67 13.20 -16.54
C GLU A 138 6.19 13.19 -16.58
N ILE A 139 6.78 12.36 -17.46
CA ILE A 139 8.25 12.21 -17.52
C ILE A 139 8.96 13.53 -17.86
N SER A 140 8.32 14.40 -18.65
CA SER A 140 8.84 15.72 -19.01
C SER A 140 9.05 16.64 -17.80
N LEU A 141 8.30 16.45 -16.70
CA LEU A 141 8.45 17.24 -15.47
C LEU A 141 9.75 16.94 -14.72
N TYR A 142 10.40 15.82 -15.00
CA TYR A 142 11.67 15.42 -14.39
C TYR A 142 12.90 15.95 -15.13
N THR A 143 12.73 16.54 -16.32
CA THR A 143 13.86 17.01 -17.16
C THR A 143 14.70 18.09 -16.53
N GLU A 144 14.16 18.79 -15.51
CA GLU A 144 14.86 19.80 -14.71
C GLU A 144 15.82 19.17 -13.66
N ILE A 145 15.86 17.83 -13.54
CA ILE A 145 16.87 17.15 -12.74
C ILE A 145 18.24 17.39 -13.37
N ARG A 146 19.21 17.84 -12.58
CA ARG A 146 20.60 18.02 -13.02
C ARG A 146 21.13 16.70 -13.54
N ASP A 147 21.70 16.72 -14.73
CA ASP A 147 22.21 15.55 -15.45
C ASP A 147 21.14 14.49 -15.71
N PHE A 148 19.88 14.91 -15.94
CA PHE A 148 18.74 14.04 -16.13
C PHE A 148 19.02 12.87 -17.09
N ALA A 149 19.51 13.17 -18.29
CA ALA A 149 19.77 12.14 -19.33
C ALA A 149 20.82 11.08 -18.90
N ALA A 150 21.71 11.44 -17.98
CA ALA A 150 22.74 10.54 -17.46
C ALA A 150 22.30 9.78 -16.21
N ARG A 151 21.51 10.41 -15.35
CA ARG A 151 21.13 9.88 -14.02
C ARG A 151 19.78 9.17 -14.00
N ALA A 152 18.83 9.60 -14.84
CA ALA A 152 17.47 9.12 -14.78
C ALA A 152 17.26 7.86 -15.61
N TYR A 153 16.59 6.89 -15.02
CA TYR A 153 16.07 5.68 -15.65
C TYR A 153 14.56 5.66 -15.42
N ALA A 154 13.77 5.37 -16.44
CA ALA A 154 12.32 5.36 -16.34
C ALA A 154 11.76 3.95 -16.53
N ARG A 155 10.95 3.49 -15.59
CA ARG A 155 10.13 2.29 -15.75
C ARG A 155 8.75 2.69 -16.22
N VAL A 156 8.37 2.24 -17.38
CA VAL A 156 7.14 2.62 -18.08
C VAL A 156 6.46 1.39 -18.69
N LEU A 157 5.19 1.54 -19.07
CA LEU A 157 4.50 0.49 -19.82
C LEU A 157 5.14 0.28 -21.19
N PRO A 158 5.13 -0.95 -21.74
CA PRO A 158 5.69 -1.28 -23.06
C PRO A 158 4.76 -0.82 -24.20
N LEU A 159 4.42 0.46 -24.20
CA LEU A 159 3.56 1.10 -25.19
C LEU A 159 4.36 2.11 -26.00
N GLU A 160 4.00 2.26 -27.27
CA GLU A 160 4.69 3.20 -28.19
C GLU A 160 4.70 4.64 -27.64
N ASP A 161 3.57 5.10 -27.14
CA ASP A 161 3.47 6.45 -26.55
C ASP A 161 4.35 6.62 -25.31
N SER A 162 4.51 5.57 -24.50
CA SER A 162 5.40 5.61 -23.35
C SER A 162 6.86 5.74 -23.75
N LEU A 163 7.28 4.97 -24.75
CA LEU A 163 8.63 5.04 -25.31
C LEU A 163 8.90 6.39 -25.96
N ARG A 164 7.95 6.88 -26.74
CA ARG A 164 8.04 8.19 -27.39
C ARG A 164 8.16 9.34 -26.39
N SER A 165 7.37 9.28 -25.31
CA SER A 165 7.44 10.28 -24.22
C SER A 165 8.81 10.29 -23.55
N CYS A 166 9.38 9.11 -23.25
CA CYS A 166 10.70 9.01 -22.63
C CYS A 166 11.81 9.51 -23.54
N GLN A 167 11.77 9.14 -24.82
CA GLN A 167 12.75 9.59 -25.82
C GLN A 167 12.63 11.10 -26.04
N GLY A 168 11.41 11.63 -26.12
CA GLY A 168 11.15 13.07 -26.23
C GLY A 168 11.66 13.87 -25.04
N ALA A 169 11.70 13.27 -23.84
CA ALA A 169 12.29 13.85 -22.65
C ALA A 169 13.83 13.77 -22.63
N GLY A 170 14.46 13.12 -23.60
CA GLY A 170 15.91 13.02 -23.72
C GLY A 170 16.52 11.74 -23.12
N LEU A 171 15.73 10.73 -22.76
CA LEU A 171 16.26 9.46 -22.29
C LEU A 171 16.73 8.58 -23.45
N ALA A 172 17.94 8.04 -23.33
CA ALA A 172 18.44 7.02 -24.24
C ALA A 172 17.69 5.70 -24.05
N PRO A 173 17.60 4.82 -25.06
CA PRO A 173 16.94 3.51 -24.93
C PRO A 173 17.43 2.67 -23.75
N ALA A 174 18.73 2.73 -23.44
CA ALA A 174 19.31 2.03 -22.29
C ALA A 174 18.80 2.52 -20.92
N HIS A 175 18.17 3.69 -20.87
CA HIS A 175 17.59 4.29 -19.67
C HIS A 175 16.08 4.07 -19.57
N ILE A 176 15.49 3.25 -20.45
CA ILE A 176 14.05 2.99 -20.49
C ILE A 176 13.80 1.51 -20.19
N LEU A 177 13.13 1.23 -19.07
CA LEU A 177 12.69 -0.10 -18.68
C LEU A 177 11.21 -0.23 -19.05
N ALA A 178 10.91 -0.70 -20.26
CA ALA A 178 9.54 -0.86 -20.75
C ALA A 178 9.01 -2.25 -20.36
N MET A 179 8.24 -2.31 -19.28
CA MET A 179 7.77 -3.56 -18.70
C MET A 179 6.37 -3.41 -18.10
N GLN A 180 5.58 -4.48 -18.23
CA GLN A 180 4.25 -4.58 -17.60
C GLN A 180 4.35 -5.20 -16.22
N GLY A 181 3.86 -4.48 -15.20
CA GLY A 181 3.70 -5.02 -13.84
C GLY A 181 2.50 -5.98 -13.68
N PRO A 182 2.25 -6.50 -12.48
CA PRO A 182 2.92 -6.20 -11.22
C PRO A 182 4.33 -6.78 -11.11
N PHE A 183 5.18 -6.18 -10.25
CA PHE A 183 6.56 -6.61 -10.04
C PHE A 183 6.76 -7.15 -8.64
N SER A 184 7.41 -8.30 -8.51
CA SER A 184 7.84 -8.85 -7.24
C SER A 184 8.93 -7.98 -6.59
N ARG A 185 9.22 -8.23 -5.30
CA ARG A 185 10.35 -7.61 -4.61
C ARG A 185 11.67 -7.90 -5.34
N GLU A 186 11.88 -9.15 -5.72
CA GLU A 186 13.11 -9.61 -6.41
C GLU A 186 13.30 -8.88 -7.75
N MET A 187 12.23 -8.71 -8.52
CA MET A 187 12.29 -7.98 -9.78
C MET A 187 12.61 -6.50 -9.56
N ASN A 188 11.99 -5.87 -8.56
CA ASN A 188 12.31 -4.49 -8.20
C ASN A 188 13.77 -4.35 -7.74
N VAL A 189 14.30 -5.28 -6.94
CA VAL A 189 15.71 -5.31 -6.53
C VAL A 189 16.62 -5.44 -7.74
N ALA A 190 16.32 -6.35 -8.65
CA ALA A 190 17.10 -6.56 -9.86
C ALA A 190 17.16 -5.30 -10.73
N MET A 191 16.02 -4.60 -10.92
CA MET A 191 15.98 -3.34 -11.66
C MET A 191 16.84 -2.26 -10.99
N LEU A 192 16.68 -2.07 -9.67
CA LEU A 192 17.44 -1.07 -8.91
C LEU A 192 18.96 -1.32 -9.02
N ARG A 193 19.37 -2.57 -8.88
CA ARG A 193 20.79 -2.97 -8.98
C ARG A 193 21.32 -2.83 -10.41
N SER A 194 20.52 -3.21 -11.42
CA SER A 194 20.95 -3.15 -12.83
C SER A 194 21.27 -1.74 -13.31
N VAL A 195 20.58 -0.74 -12.76
CA VAL A 195 20.82 0.67 -13.09
C VAL A 195 21.64 1.39 -12.01
N SER A 196 22.13 0.67 -11.01
CA SER A 196 22.85 1.24 -9.85
C SER A 196 22.09 2.41 -9.21
N ALA A 197 20.78 2.25 -9.03
CA ALA A 197 19.93 3.30 -8.51
C ALA A 197 20.26 3.63 -7.05
N ARG A 198 20.47 4.91 -6.78
CA ARG A 198 20.60 5.47 -5.42
C ARG A 198 19.25 5.96 -4.91
N TYR A 199 18.31 6.24 -5.80
CA TYR A 199 16.99 6.75 -5.50
C TYR A 199 15.93 6.00 -6.30
N LEU A 200 14.84 5.65 -5.62
CA LEU A 200 13.62 5.13 -6.24
C LEU A 200 12.50 6.14 -6.03
N VAL A 201 11.97 6.70 -7.11
CA VAL A 201 10.86 7.64 -7.08
C VAL A 201 9.57 6.91 -7.40
N THR A 202 8.58 7.04 -6.52
CA THR A 202 7.25 6.44 -6.69
C THR A 202 6.17 7.40 -6.23
N LYS A 203 4.96 7.24 -6.75
CA LYS A 203 3.77 7.89 -6.18
C LYS A 203 3.26 7.07 -4.99
N GLU A 204 2.56 7.74 -4.07
CA GLU A 204 1.86 7.03 -2.99
C GLU A 204 0.94 5.94 -3.59
N ALA A 205 0.75 4.85 -2.84
CA ALA A 205 -0.02 3.71 -3.31
C ALA A 205 -1.50 4.05 -3.44
N GLY A 206 -1.88 4.62 -4.57
CA GLY A 206 -3.26 4.85 -4.92
C GLY A 206 -3.89 3.73 -5.75
N HIS A 207 -3.09 2.89 -6.40
CA HIS A 207 -3.60 1.96 -7.40
C HIS A 207 -2.77 0.68 -7.47
N ALA A 208 -3.43 -0.43 -7.16
CA ALA A 208 -3.02 -1.79 -7.49
C ALA A 208 -1.54 -2.14 -7.21
N GLY A 209 -1.28 -2.61 -6.02
CA GLY A 209 -0.20 -3.54 -5.70
C GLY A 209 1.24 -3.09 -5.99
N GLY A 210 2.14 -3.46 -5.14
CA GLY A 210 3.55 -3.32 -5.39
C GLY A 210 4.24 -2.17 -4.64
N PHE A 211 3.54 -1.44 -3.76
CA PHE A 211 4.22 -0.42 -2.98
C PHE A 211 5.08 -1.05 -1.87
N ASP A 212 4.59 -2.07 -1.19
CA ASP A 212 5.35 -2.81 -0.18
C ASP A 212 6.57 -3.49 -0.80
N GLU A 213 6.42 -4.07 -1.98
CA GLU A 213 7.51 -4.68 -2.74
C GLU A 213 8.57 -3.64 -3.14
N LYS A 214 8.15 -2.42 -3.49
CA LYS A 214 9.07 -1.31 -3.80
C LYS A 214 9.83 -0.85 -2.56
N ILE A 215 9.16 -0.70 -1.42
CA ILE A 215 9.81 -0.34 -0.15
C ILE A 215 10.85 -1.39 0.25
N ALA A 216 10.44 -2.67 0.25
CA ALA A 216 11.33 -3.76 0.60
C ALA A 216 12.52 -3.84 -0.36
N ALA A 217 12.29 -3.65 -1.65
CA ALA A 217 13.33 -3.67 -2.67
C ALA A 217 14.30 -2.48 -2.55
N ALA A 218 13.80 -1.28 -2.30
CA ALA A 218 14.65 -0.10 -2.10
C ALA A 218 15.59 -0.30 -0.91
N ARG A 219 15.05 -0.81 0.21
CA ARG A 219 15.85 -1.13 1.40
C ARG A 219 16.91 -2.18 1.11
N GLU A 220 16.55 -3.27 0.43
CA GLU A 220 17.48 -4.36 0.09
C GLU A 220 18.55 -3.92 -0.89
N ALA A 221 18.22 -3.08 -1.86
CA ALA A 221 19.17 -2.54 -2.84
C ALA A 221 19.99 -1.36 -2.32
N GLY A 222 19.69 -0.85 -1.12
CA GLY A 222 20.37 0.33 -0.55
C GLY A 222 20.01 1.63 -1.27
N ALA A 223 18.83 1.71 -1.90
CA ALA A 223 18.31 2.91 -2.54
C ALA A 223 17.39 3.68 -1.57
N ALA A 224 17.50 5.01 -1.56
CA ALA A 224 16.59 5.86 -0.82
C ALA A 224 15.24 5.97 -1.56
N LEU A 225 14.15 5.91 -0.81
CA LEU A 225 12.81 6.01 -1.35
C LEU A 225 12.35 7.48 -1.37
N VAL A 226 11.92 7.95 -2.52
CA VAL A 226 11.27 9.27 -2.69
C VAL A 226 9.82 9.04 -3.07
N VAL A 227 8.92 9.43 -2.19
CA VAL A 227 7.48 9.23 -2.36
C VAL A 227 6.79 10.55 -2.68
N ILE A 228 6.16 10.61 -3.83
CA ILE A 228 5.31 11.74 -4.19
C ILE A 228 3.93 11.50 -3.58
N GLY A 229 3.61 12.27 -2.54
CA GLY A 229 2.39 12.14 -1.78
C GLY A 229 2.58 12.49 -0.31
N ARG A 230 1.57 12.21 0.49
CA ARG A 230 1.58 12.49 1.92
C ARG A 230 2.26 11.36 2.70
N PRO A 231 2.97 11.67 3.81
CA PRO A 231 3.45 10.63 4.71
C PRO A 231 2.27 9.81 5.25
N PRO A 232 2.48 8.50 5.53
CA PRO A 232 1.43 7.65 6.06
C PRO A 232 0.94 8.17 7.42
N GLN A 233 -0.36 8.03 7.67
CA GLN A 233 -0.91 8.27 8.99
C GLN A 233 -0.32 7.27 9.98
N ARG A 234 0.13 7.75 11.13
CA ARG A 234 0.73 6.93 12.19
C ARG A 234 -0.28 6.46 13.24
N GLU A 235 -1.50 6.99 13.19
CA GLU A 235 -2.57 6.65 14.14
C GLU A 235 -3.32 5.42 13.67
N GLY A 236 -3.33 4.38 14.47
CA GLY A 236 -4.01 3.11 14.23
C GLY A 236 -3.56 2.06 15.23
N ARG A 237 -4.20 0.91 15.17
CA ARG A 237 -3.98 -0.22 16.09
C ARG A 237 -3.50 -1.43 15.31
N GLY A 238 -2.68 -2.27 15.96
CA GLY A 238 -2.25 -3.54 15.41
C GLY A 238 -3.39 -4.56 15.32
N PHE A 239 -3.14 -5.66 14.60
CA PHE A 239 -4.12 -6.71 14.37
C PHE A 239 -4.69 -7.29 15.68
N SER A 240 -3.83 -7.70 16.61
CA SER A 240 -4.26 -8.29 17.88
C SER A 240 -5.11 -7.31 18.69
N GLU A 241 -4.73 -6.05 18.74
CA GLU A 241 -5.46 -5.01 19.46
C GLU A 241 -6.85 -4.75 18.84
N ILE A 242 -6.96 -4.73 17.51
CA ILE A 242 -8.25 -4.61 16.81
C ILE A 242 -9.14 -5.83 17.11
N VAL A 243 -8.59 -7.04 17.02
CA VAL A 243 -9.35 -8.26 17.29
C VAL A 243 -9.85 -8.29 18.74
N GLU A 244 -9.01 -7.96 19.71
CA GLU A 244 -9.41 -7.89 21.13
C GLU A 244 -10.54 -6.88 21.33
N LEU A 245 -10.43 -5.71 20.73
CA LEU A 245 -11.46 -4.67 20.83
C LEU A 245 -12.80 -5.13 20.24
N LEU A 246 -12.78 -5.78 19.06
CA LEU A 246 -13.99 -6.32 18.41
C LEU A 246 -14.59 -7.46 19.24
N CYS A 247 -13.77 -8.34 19.82
CA CYS A 247 -14.23 -9.40 20.71
C CYS A 247 -14.93 -8.86 21.94
N GLN A 248 -14.38 -7.82 22.59
CA GLN A 248 -14.99 -7.18 23.74
C GLN A 248 -16.32 -6.50 23.40
N ARG A 249 -16.38 -5.79 22.26
CA ARG A 249 -17.57 -5.03 21.86
C ARG A 249 -18.72 -5.87 21.37
N PHE A 250 -18.39 -6.91 20.60
CA PHE A 250 -19.40 -7.72 19.91
C PHE A 250 -19.52 -9.15 20.45
N ALA A 251 -18.92 -9.42 21.60
CA ALA A 251 -18.92 -10.72 22.28
C ALA A 251 -18.43 -11.86 21.36
N LEU A 252 -17.33 -11.62 20.63
CA LEU A 252 -16.71 -12.59 19.75
C LEU A 252 -15.69 -13.45 20.50
N SER A 253 -15.35 -14.60 19.94
CA SER A 253 -14.38 -15.54 20.52
C SER A 253 -13.10 -15.57 19.70
N TRP A 254 -12.01 -15.14 20.31
CA TRP A 254 -10.68 -15.24 19.71
C TRP A 254 -9.70 -15.91 20.68
N ARG A 255 -8.94 -16.86 20.17
CA ARG A 255 -7.84 -17.48 20.89
C ARG A 255 -6.55 -17.17 20.11
N PRO A 256 -5.63 -16.38 20.66
CA PRO A 256 -4.35 -16.14 20.01
C PRO A 256 -3.63 -17.47 19.82
N GLN A 257 -3.10 -17.74 18.62
CA GLN A 257 -2.18 -18.85 18.41
C GLN A 257 -0.86 -18.50 19.07
N VAL A 258 -0.59 -19.10 20.22
CA VAL A 258 0.71 -19.00 20.88
C VAL A 258 1.64 -19.96 20.14
N SER A 259 2.48 -19.43 19.25
CA SER A 259 3.61 -20.20 18.71
C SER A 259 4.65 -20.36 19.82
N VAL A 260 4.63 -21.49 20.50
CA VAL A 260 5.70 -21.86 21.41
C VAL A 260 6.93 -22.19 20.56
N VAL A 261 7.85 -21.23 20.45
CA VAL A 261 9.21 -21.53 19.99
C VAL A 261 9.86 -22.39 21.06
N GLY A 262 9.87 -23.68 20.85
CA GLY A 262 10.55 -24.63 21.73
C GLY A 262 12.05 -24.34 21.69
N ILE A 263 12.57 -23.75 22.76
CA ILE A 263 14.01 -23.75 23.03
C ILE A 263 14.34 -25.20 23.42
N GLY A 264 14.87 -25.96 22.46
CA GLY A 264 15.35 -27.30 22.72
C GLY A 264 16.47 -27.26 23.77
N PRO A 265 16.53 -28.24 24.71
CA PRO A 265 17.60 -28.32 25.69
C PRO A 265 18.93 -28.54 24.96
N GLY A 266 19.88 -27.63 25.20
CA GLY A 266 21.24 -27.79 24.72
C GLY A 266 21.83 -29.08 25.25
N SER A 267 22.27 -29.94 24.35
CA SER A 267 23.04 -31.14 24.70
C SER A 267 24.40 -30.73 25.28
N SER A 268 24.53 -30.83 26.59
CA SER A 268 25.84 -30.89 27.22
C SER A 268 26.46 -32.26 26.90
N GLY A 269 27.34 -32.27 25.91
CA GLY A 269 28.24 -33.41 25.67
C GLY A 269 29.49 -33.30 26.56
N GLY A 270 29.74 -34.35 27.29
CA GLY A 270 30.98 -34.57 28.02
C GLY A 270 32.15 -34.98 27.10
#